data_f2229bd8948625520cb14d92350b9912
#
_entry.id   f2229bd8948625520cb14d92350b9912
#
_cell.length_a   1.000
_cell.length_b   1.000
_cell.length_c   1.000
_cell.angle_alpha   90.00
_cell.angle_beta   90.00
_cell.angle_gamma   90.00
#
_symmetry.space_group_name_H-M   'P 1'
#
loop_
_entity.id
_entity.type
_entity.pdbx_description
1 polymer ?
#
loop_
_entity_poly.entity_id
_entity_poly.type
_entity_poly.pdbx_seq_one_letter_code
_entity_poly.pdbx_strand_id
1 'polypeptide(L)'
;WGEAPDVVLDTLKLLSTSPQPKTSDIVAKKYQAKKQILSLVGSQSVELELFLYEFLELVETYTILDDEEHYQTTRLTPIVRKGVYALGERLKALGIVSENFDVFFANIASLESFVKGEISQEQLKSHITQNKQTYLENAAKTPKWELDSTQDCLDSTADNRSHIESSDTLQGIPASAGVAEGEVFIVRGSEDFGKFIPQSILIAQSTNPAWTPLFYNAKAVVTQSGGALSHGAVTAREMKIPAVMAVPNVMQILKNGDRIRVNGNNGKVEILLR
;
A
#
# COMPACT_ATOMS: atom_id res chain seq x y z
N TRP A 1 12.51 4.68 8.47
CA TRP A 1 12.24 5.12 9.85
C TRP A 1 13.26 6.15 10.34
N GLY A 2 14.57 5.93 10.17
CA GLY A 2 15.60 6.88 10.62
C GLY A 2 15.63 8.20 9.82
N GLU A 3 15.05 8.25 8.64
CA GLU A 3 14.96 9.44 7.78
C GLU A 3 13.72 10.29 8.08
N ALA A 4 12.69 9.71 8.71
CA ALA A 4 11.44 10.37 9.06
C ALA A 4 10.95 9.92 10.46
N PRO A 5 11.62 10.34 11.55
CA PRO A 5 11.29 9.93 12.91
C PRO A 5 9.89 10.38 13.33
N ASP A 6 9.40 11.50 12.81
CA ASP A 6 8.07 12.02 13.15
C ASP A 6 6.95 11.06 12.73
N VAL A 7 7.07 10.38 11.58
CA VAL A 7 6.12 9.34 11.15
C VAL A 7 6.07 8.18 12.15
N VAL A 8 7.23 7.79 12.71
CA VAL A 8 7.30 6.75 13.75
C VAL A 8 6.58 7.20 15.03
N LEU A 9 6.84 8.44 15.45
CA LEU A 9 6.22 8.99 16.65
C LEU A 9 4.70 9.11 16.51
N ASP A 10 4.21 9.56 15.37
CA ASP A 10 2.78 9.65 15.09
C ASP A 10 2.12 8.27 15.02
N THR A 11 2.81 7.30 14.41
CA THR A 11 2.38 5.89 14.42
C THR A 11 2.29 5.35 15.86
N LEU A 12 3.30 5.59 16.69
CA LEU A 12 3.29 5.16 18.10
C LEU A 12 2.18 5.84 18.91
N LYS A 13 1.90 7.13 18.68
CA LYS A 13 0.76 7.81 19.30
C LYS A 13 -0.56 7.15 18.94
N LEU A 14 -0.80 6.87 17.64
CA LEU A 14 -2.00 6.18 17.19
C LEU A 14 -2.13 4.79 17.84
N LEU A 15 -1.05 4.00 17.89
CA LEU A 15 -1.05 2.68 18.51
C LEU A 15 -1.29 2.76 20.02
N SER A 16 -0.78 3.76 20.70
CA SER A 16 -0.95 3.91 22.17
C SER A 16 -2.40 4.17 22.58
N THR A 17 -3.20 4.73 21.68
CA THR A 17 -4.63 5.02 21.90
C THR A 17 -5.57 3.91 21.40
N SER A 18 -5.04 2.92 20.69
CA SER A 18 -5.81 1.85 20.07
C SER A 18 -5.78 0.58 20.93
N PRO A 19 -6.91 -0.13 21.10
CA PRO A 19 -6.92 -1.41 21.78
C PRO A 19 -6.10 -2.42 20.98
N GLN A 20 -5.01 -2.91 21.56
CA GLN A 20 -4.17 -3.92 20.92
C GLN A 20 -4.61 -5.32 21.35
N PRO A 21 -4.91 -6.24 20.41
CA PRO A 21 -5.18 -7.63 20.75
C PRO A 21 -3.89 -8.26 21.32
N LYS A 22 -4.03 -9.04 22.38
CA LYS A 22 -2.90 -9.80 22.91
C LYS A 22 -2.51 -10.90 21.91
N THR A 23 -1.23 -11.10 21.71
CA THR A 23 -0.71 -12.17 20.83
C THR A 23 -1.27 -13.56 21.24
N SER A 24 -1.38 -13.81 22.55
CA SER A 24 -2.00 -15.03 23.08
C SER A 24 -3.41 -15.27 22.57
N ASP A 25 -4.21 -14.21 22.46
CA ASP A 25 -5.61 -14.30 22.02
C ASP A 25 -5.72 -14.59 20.53
N ILE A 26 -4.79 -14.03 19.74
CA ILE A 26 -4.69 -14.31 18.30
C ILE A 26 -4.32 -15.77 18.06
N VAL A 27 -3.30 -16.28 18.76
CA VAL A 27 -2.87 -17.68 18.67
C VAL A 27 -3.97 -18.64 19.10
N ALA A 28 -4.67 -18.34 20.21
CA ALA A 28 -5.78 -19.14 20.68
C ALA A 28 -6.93 -19.20 19.67
N LYS A 29 -7.30 -18.05 19.07
CA LYS A 29 -8.35 -17.99 18.04
C LYS A 29 -7.96 -18.78 16.78
N LYS A 30 -6.72 -18.67 16.32
CA LYS A 30 -6.20 -19.45 15.19
C LYS A 30 -6.31 -20.94 15.44
N TYR A 31 -5.84 -21.39 16.61
CA TYR A 31 -5.92 -22.81 17.00
C TYR A 31 -7.35 -23.32 17.05
N GLN A 32 -8.27 -22.55 17.65
CA GLN A 32 -9.69 -22.93 17.71
C GLN A 32 -10.31 -22.99 16.33
N ALA A 33 -10.05 -22.03 15.44
CA ALA A 33 -10.55 -22.03 14.08
C ALA A 33 -10.05 -23.25 13.29
N LYS A 34 -8.75 -23.56 13.38
CA LYS A 34 -8.16 -24.76 12.75
C LYS A 34 -8.85 -26.03 13.24
N LYS A 35 -9.02 -26.18 14.55
CA LYS A 35 -9.69 -27.32 15.15
C LYS A 35 -11.16 -27.46 14.70
N GLN A 36 -11.89 -26.35 14.63
CA GLN A 36 -13.30 -26.37 14.18
C GLN A 36 -13.43 -26.81 12.73
N ILE A 37 -12.59 -26.25 11.83
CA ILE A 37 -12.62 -26.59 10.40
C ILE A 37 -12.27 -28.08 10.21
N LEU A 38 -11.22 -28.58 10.86
CA LEU A 38 -10.82 -29.97 10.76
C LEU A 38 -11.94 -30.92 11.29
N SER A 39 -12.55 -30.56 12.40
CA SER A 39 -13.68 -31.37 12.95
C SER A 39 -14.90 -31.41 12.03
N LEU A 40 -15.24 -30.28 11.36
CA LEU A 40 -16.32 -30.19 10.39
C LEU A 40 -16.06 -31.08 9.16
N VAL A 41 -14.84 -31.04 8.64
CA VAL A 41 -14.44 -31.84 7.48
C VAL A 41 -14.33 -33.34 7.86
N GLY A 42 -13.71 -33.64 9.00
CA GLY A 42 -13.54 -35.01 9.50
C GLY A 42 -14.86 -35.73 9.78
N SER A 43 -15.93 -34.99 10.11
CA SER A 43 -17.26 -35.57 10.22
C SER A 43 -17.85 -36.05 8.89
N GLN A 44 -17.27 -35.64 7.75
CA GLN A 44 -17.70 -36.03 6.40
C GLN A 44 -16.73 -37.03 5.77
N SER A 45 -15.44 -36.88 5.92
CA SER A 45 -14.38 -37.76 5.39
C SER A 45 -13.07 -37.60 6.17
N VAL A 46 -12.51 -38.71 6.62
CA VAL A 46 -11.21 -38.77 7.29
C VAL A 46 -10.08 -38.40 6.31
N GLU A 47 -10.18 -38.81 5.06
CA GLU A 47 -9.19 -38.51 4.02
C GLU A 47 -9.14 -37.03 3.74
N LEU A 48 -10.28 -36.34 3.66
CA LEU A 48 -10.34 -34.89 3.49
C LEU A 48 -9.80 -34.15 4.73
N GLU A 49 -10.03 -34.67 5.93
CA GLU A 49 -9.46 -34.08 7.15
C GLU A 49 -7.94 -34.15 7.13
N LEU A 50 -7.35 -35.29 6.78
CA LEU A 50 -5.91 -35.46 6.66
C LEU A 50 -5.31 -34.56 5.59
N PHE A 51 -5.93 -34.52 4.41
CA PHE A 51 -5.50 -33.63 3.33
C PHE A 51 -5.55 -32.16 3.77
N LEU A 52 -6.64 -31.74 4.40
CA LEU A 52 -6.79 -30.35 4.86
C LEU A 52 -5.80 -30.02 5.98
N TYR A 53 -5.49 -30.96 6.87
CA TYR A 53 -4.48 -30.77 7.90
C TYR A 53 -3.11 -30.49 7.29
N GLU A 54 -2.64 -31.34 6.38
CA GLU A 54 -1.37 -31.16 5.67
C GLU A 54 -1.33 -29.87 4.86
N PHE A 55 -2.44 -29.55 4.19
CA PHE A 55 -2.56 -28.31 3.42
C PHE A 55 -2.45 -27.05 4.32
N LEU A 56 -3.09 -27.05 5.48
CA LEU A 56 -3.01 -25.93 6.43
C LEU A 56 -1.60 -25.77 7.02
N GLU A 57 -0.89 -26.88 7.32
CA GLU A 57 0.51 -26.82 7.75
C GLU A 57 1.40 -26.23 6.67
N LEU A 58 1.18 -26.62 5.41
CA LEU A 58 1.91 -26.10 4.27
C LEU A 58 1.67 -24.59 4.09
N VAL A 59 0.41 -24.17 4.10
CA VAL A 59 0.02 -22.75 4.00
C VAL A 59 0.65 -21.93 5.12
N GLU A 60 0.61 -22.41 6.36
CA GLU A 60 1.23 -21.74 7.50
C GLU A 60 2.74 -21.58 7.32
N THR A 61 3.43 -22.63 6.88
CA THR A 61 4.85 -22.62 6.63
C THR A 61 5.23 -21.62 5.55
N TYR A 62 4.53 -21.62 4.42
CA TYR A 62 4.84 -20.69 3.32
C TYR A 62 4.49 -19.25 3.65
N THR A 63 3.43 -19.00 4.44
CA THR A 63 3.11 -17.65 4.91
C THR A 63 4.23 -17.08 5.80
N ILE A 64 4.78 -17.90 6.70
CA ILE A 64 5.89 -17.48 7.56
C ILE A 64 7.16 -17.23 6.72
N LEU A 65 7.43 -18.06 5.72
CA LEU A 65 8.58 -17.89 4.83
C LEU A 65 8.48 -16.62 3.98
N ASP A 66 7.28 -16.28 3.50
CA ASP A 66 7.03 -15.07 2.74
C ASP A 66 7.30 -13.81 3.58
N ASP A 67 6.79 -13.78 4.81
CA ASP A 67 7.05 -12.70 5.76
C ASP A 67 8.55 -12.58 6.11
N GLU A 68 9.24 -13.69 6.30
CA GLU A 68 10.67 -13.73 6.62
C GLU A 68 11.52 -13.24 5.43
N GLU A 69 11.20 -13.65 4.19
CA GLU A 69 11.86 -13.16 2.98
C GLU A 69 11.72 -11.65 2.85
N HIS A 70 10.50 -11.14 3.01
CA HIS A 70 10.23 -9.70 2.97
C HIS A 70 11.04 -8.95 4.04
N TYR A 71 11.09 -9.46 5.26
CA TYR A 71 11.88 -8.87 6.35
C TYR A 71 13.37 -8.87 6.03
N GLN A 72 13.93 -9.99 5.57
CA GLN A 72 15.35 -10.11 5.23
C GLN A 72 15.75 -9.18 4.08
N THR A 73 14.91 -9.06 3.07
CA THR A 73 15.13 -8.16 1.93
C THR A 73 15.06 -6.70 2.36
N THR A 74 14.05 -6.35 3.17
CA THR A 74 13.82 -4.97 3.60
C THR A 74 14.93 -4.45 4.52
N ARG A 75 15.50 -5.29 5.39
CA ARG A 75 16.58 -4.89 6.31
C ARG A 75 17.87 -4.49 5.64
N LEU A 76 18.11 -4.93 4.39
CA LEU A 76 19.27 -4.53 3.61
C LEU A 76 19.12 -3.14 2.99
N THR A 77 17.89 -2.73 2.71
CA THR A 77 17.58 -1.44 2.05
C THR A 77 18.20 -0.22 2.74
N PRO A 78 18.16 -0.06 4.09
CA PRO A 78 18.79 1.08 4.76
C PRO A 78 20.30 1.14 4.57
N ILE A 79 20.97 -0.01 4.49
CA ILE A 79 22.42 -0.10 4.29
C ILE A 79 22.77 0.38 2.87
N VAL A 80 22.05 -0.13 1.86
CA VAL A 80 22.22 0.29 0.46
C VAL A 80 21.94 1.77 0.32
N ARG A 81 20.84 2.28 0.90
CA ARG A 81 20.51 3.71 0.87
C ARG A 81 21.62 4.59 1.45
N LYS A 82 22.20 4.21 2.59
CA LYS A 82 23.34 4.94 3.18
C LYS A 82 24.53 5.01 2.22
N GLY A 83 24.83 3.92 1.53
CA GLY A 83 25.88 3.89 0.50
C GLY A 83 25.58 4.84 -0.66
N VAL A 84 24.34 4.84 -1.14
CA VAL A 84 23.89 5.72 -2.23
C VAL A 84 23.93 7.19 -1.80
N TYR A 85 23.51 7.53 -0.58
CA TYR A 85 23.61 8.88 -0.05
C TYR A 85 25.08 9.34 0.05
N ALA A 86 25.98 8.48 0.52
CA ALA A 86 27.41 8.80 0.58
C ALA A 86 28.00 9.06 -0.83
N LEU A 87 27.51 8.32 -1.86
CA LEU A 87 27.84 8.62 -3.24
C LEU A 87 27.28 9.98 -3.68
N GLY A 88 26.02 10.29 -3.31
CA GLY A 88 25.40 11.58 -3.56
C GLY A 88 26.20 12.75 -3.00
N GLU A 89 26.70 12.65 -1.77
CA GLU A 89 27.59 13.67 -1.19
C GLU A 89 28.86 13.87 -2.00
N ARG A 90 29.47 12.79 -2.50
CA ARG A 90 30.65 12.90 -3.37
C ARG A 90 30.35 13.56 -4.71
N LEU A 91 29.21 13.20 -5.34
CA LEU A 91 28.77 13.83 -6.60
C LEU A 91 28.42 15.29 -6.41
N LYS A 92 27.87 15.67 -5.27
CA LYS A 92 27.59 17.06 -4.89
C LYS A 92 28.91 17.85 -4.72
N ALA A 93 29.89 17.28 -4.03
CA ALA A 93 31.22 17.90 -3.88
C ALA A 93 31.93 18.11 -5.22
N LEU A 94 31.71 17.26 -6.21
CA LEU A 94 32.20 17.39 -7.59
C LEU A 94 31.37 18.38 -8.44
N GLY A 95 30.26 18.91 -7.92
CA GLY A 95 29.35 19.80 -8.67
C GLY A 95 28.51 19.11 -9.75
N ILE A 96 28.44 17.78 -9.72
CA ILE A 96 27.64 16.97 -10.66
C ILE A 96 26.14 17.02 -10.33
N VAL A 97 25.79 16.99 -9.04
CA VAL A 97 24.42 17.14 -8.56
C VAL A 97 24.29 18.35 -7.64
N SER A 98 23.08 18.92 -7.57
CA SER A 98 22.78 20.06 -6.68
C SER A 98 22.49 19.59 -5.26
N GLU A 99 21.75 18.51 -5.13
CA GLU A 99 21.42 17.87 -3.85
C GLU A 99 21.92 16.43 -3.83
N ASN A 100 22.32 15.93 -2.66
CA ASN A 100 22.78 14.55 -2.51
C ASN A 100 21.72 13.52 -2.92
N PHE A 101 20.44 13.86 -2.73
CA PHE A 101 19.33 13.03 -3.16
C PHE A 101 19.24 12.88 -4.69
N ASP A 102 19.77 13.78 -5.46
CA ASP A 102 19.72 13.72 -6.92
C ASP A 102 20.47 12.50 -7.50
N VAL A 103 21.32 11.86 -6.71
CA VAL A 103 21.97 10.59 -7.07
C VAL A 103 20.98 9.48 -7.42
N PHE A 104 19.76 9.51 -6.86
CA PHE A 104 18.73 8.53 -7.18
C PHE A 104 18.17 8.64 -8.60
N PHE A 105 18.47 9.72 -9.31
CA PHE A 105 18.17 9.86 -10.74
C PHE A 105 19.32 9.40 -11.65
N ALA A 106 20.46 9.01 -11.08
CA ALA A 106 21.55 8.38 -11.83
C ALA A 106 21.21 6.90 -12.12
N ASN A 107 21.50 6.43 -13.30
CA ASN A 107 21.50 5.00 -13.57
C ASN A 107 22.89 4.39 -13.32
N ILE A 108 22.94 3.11 -12.98
CA ILE A 108 24.19 2.40 -12.64
C ILE A 108 25.17 2.43 -13.82
N ALA A 109 24.69 2.23 -15.06
CA ALA A 109 25.54 2.21 -16.23
C ALA A 109 26.28 3.56 -16.47
N SER A 110 25.58 4.70 -16.29
CA SER A 110 26.21 6.03 -16.40
C SER A 110 27.24 6.26 -15.29
N LEU A 111 26.96 5.78 -14.06
CA LEU A 111 27.93 5.87 -12.95
C LEU A 111 29.17 5.03 -13.22
N GLU A 112 29.00 3.82 -13.73
CA GLU A 112 30.11 2.93 -14.10
C GLU A 112 30.95 3.53 -15.23
N SER A 113 30.31 4.05 -16.30
CA SER A 113 31.02 4.71 -17.40
C SER A 113 31.78 5.94 -16.93
N PHE A 114 31.24 6.70 -15.99
CA PHE A 114 31.94 7.83 -15.39
C PHE A 114 33.19 7.39 -14.60
N VAL A 115 33.06 6.36 -13.76
CA VAL A 115 34.19 5.82 -13.00
C VAL A 115 35.27 5.25 -13.90
N LYS A 116 34.90 4.65 -15.04
CA LYS A 116 35.85 4.14 -16.06
C LYS A 116 36.46 5.27 -16.90
N GLY A 117 36.00 6.53 -16.78
CA GLY A 117 36.46 7.63 -17.60
C GLY A 117 35.92 7.66 -19.03
N GLU A 118 34.87 6.90 -19.32
CA GLU A 118 34.23 6.79 -20.64
C GLU A 118 33.33 8.01 -20.94
N ILE A 119 32.78 8.63 -19.90
CA ILE A 119 31.99 9.87 -19.99
C ILE A 119 32.56 10.97 -19.09
N SER A 120 32.34 12.23 -19.49
CA SER A 120 32.77 13.39 -18.71
C SER A 120 31.80 13.67 -17.56
N GLN A 121 32.25 14.59 -16.66
CA GLN A 121 31.44 15.07 -15.56
C GLN A 121 30.17 15.80 -16.06
N GLU A 122 30.29 16.59 -17.12
CA GLU A 122 29.16 17.28 -17.75
C GLU A 122 28.15 16.32 -18.34
N GLN A 123 28.64 15.25 -18.98
CA GLN A 123 27.75 14.21 -19.53
C GLN A 123 26.97 13.49 -18.42
N LEU A 124 27.64 13.10 -17.32
CA LEU A 124 26.94 12.50 -16.19
C LEU A 124 25.90 13.45 -15.57
N LYS A 125 26.26 14.72 -15.39
CA LYS A 125 25.34 15.78 -14.90
C LYS A 125 24.11 15.92 -15.80
N SER A 126 24.34 15.94 -17.13
CA SER A 126 23.24 16.00 -18.11
C SER A 126 22.32 14.79 -18.01
N HIS A 127 22.85 13.57 -17.92
CA HIS A 127 22.05 12.34 -17.76
C HIS A 127 21.18 12.38 -16.50
N ILE A 128 21.76 12.77 -15.35
CA ILE A 128 21.02 12.85 -14.08
C ILE A 128 19.92 13.91 -14.17
N THR A 129 20.22 15.07 -14.75
CA THR A 129 19.26 16.17 -14.90
C THR A 129 18.10 15.76 -15.81
N GLN A 130 18.38 15.10 -16.92
CA GLN A 130 17.36 14.58 -17.84
C GLN A 130 16.46 13.53 -17.18
N ASN A 131 17.05 12.57 -16.47
CA ASN A 131 16.29 11.55 -15.76
C ASN A 131 15.39 12.16 -14.68
N LYS A 132 15.90 13.13 -13.92
CA LYS A 132 15.11 13.88 -12.92
C LYS A 132 13.94 14.59 -13.58
N GLN A 133 14.16 15.28 -14.70
CA GLN A 133 13.10 15.95 -15.43
C GLN A 133 12.04 14.96 -15.92
N THR A 134 12.46 13.85 -16.54
CA THR A 134 11.55 12.79 -17.00
C THR A 134 10.74 12.19 -15.83
N TYR A 135 11.38 12.00 -14.67
CA TYR A 135 10.68 11.55 -13.47
C TYR A 135 9.59 12.54 -13.03
N LEU A 136 9.92 13.83 -12.98
CA LEU A 136 8.96 14.88 -12.59
C LEU A 136 7.78 14.98 -13.57
N GLU A 137 8.08 14.91 -14.88
CA GLU A 137 7.03 14.89 -15.92
C GLU A 137 6.12 13.67 -15.79
N ASN A 138 6.69 12.51 -15.53
CA ASN A 138 5.92 11.27 -15.33
C ASN A 138 5.15 11.28 -14.00
N ALA A 139 5.71 11.84 -12.94
CA ALA A 139 5.04 11.98 -11.65
C ALA A 139 3.80 12.91 -11.71
N ALA A 140 3.78 13.83 -12.67
CA ALA A 140 2.64 14.73 -12.90
C ALA A 140 1.51 14.05 -13.72
N LYS A 141 1.76 12.88 -14.33
CA LYS A 141 0.78 12.16 -15.14
C LYS A 141 -0.03 11.20 -14.26
N THR A 142 -1.31 11.06 -14.56
CA THR A 142 -2.14 10.02 -13.97
C THR A 142 -2.12 8.80 -14.91
N PRO A 143 -1.58 7.65 -14.49
CA PRO A 143 -1.56 6.46 -15.34
C PRO A 143 -2.99 5.98 -15.61
N LYS A 144 -3.20 5.36 -16.79
CA LYS A 144 -4.47 4.68 -17.08
C LYS A 144 -4.64 3.50 -16.13
N TRP A 145 -5.88 3.25 -15.71
CA TRP A 145 -6.22 2.12 -14.85
C TRP A 145 -6.01 0.78 -15.56
N GLU A 146 -6.35 0.73 -16.84
CA GLU A 146 -6.20 -0.45 -17.70
C GLU A 146 -5.26 -0.11 -18.86
N LEU A 147 -4.33 -1.01 -19.14
CA LEU A 147 -3.45 -0.92 -20.30
C LEU A 147 -3.98 -1.87 -21.35
N ASP A 148 -4.41 -1.32 -22.50
CA ASP A 148 -4.70 -2.11 -23.68
C ASP A 148 -3.42 -2.31 -24.48
N SER A 149 -3.10 -3.56 -24.83
CA SER A 149 -1.92 -3.91 -25.60
C SER A 149 -1.93 -3.36 -27.04
N THR A 150 -3.06 -2.83 -27.49
CA THR A 150 -3.26 -2.30 -28.85
C THR A 150 -3.15 -0.78 -28.92
N GLN A 151 -3.09 -0.06 -27.79
CA GLN A 151 -2.94 1.39 -27.77
C GLN A 151 -1.63 1.80 -27.08
N ASP A 152 -0.92 2.74 -27.72
CA ASP A 152 0.28 3.35 -27.14
C ASP A 152 0.01 3.91 -25.74
N CYS A 153 0.81 3.47 -24.78
CA CYS A 153 0.68 3.83 -23.35
C CYS A 153 0.88 5.33 -23.05
N LEU A 154 1.18 6.15 -24.07
CA LEU A 154 1.66 7.52 -23.92
C LEU A 154 0.61 8.61 -24.18
N ASP A 155 -0.55 8.30 -24.72
CA ASP A 155 -1.62 9.29 -24.91
C ASP A 155 -2.53 9.42 -23.69
N SER A 156 -1.94 9.81 -22.55
CA SER A 156 -2.65 9.99 -21.28
C SER A 156 -3.16 11.42 -21.04
N THR A 157 -3.37 12.21 -22.09
CA THR A 157 -4.09 13.49 -21.99
C THR A 157 -5.60 13.36 -22.26
N ALA A 158 -6.08 12.14 -22.52
CA ALA A 158 -7.50 11.89 -22.61
C ALA A 158 -8.11 11.97 -21.21
N ASP A 159 -8.77 13.06 -20.98
CA ASP A 159 -9.58 13.39 -19.81
C ASP A 159 -10.59 12.25 -19.54
N ASN A 160 -10.20 11.26 -18.71
CA ASN A 160 -11.10 10.22 -18.22
C ASN A 160 -12.22 10.77 -17.32
N ARG A 161 -12.42 12.11 -17.31
CA ARG A 161 -13.54 12.77 -16.65
C ARG A 161 -14.87 12.57 -17.39
N SER A 162 -14.86 12.04 -18.61
CA SER A 162 -16.05 11.97 -19.46
C SER A 162 -17.08 10.89 -19.10
N HIS A 163 -16.83 10.05 -18.09
CA HIS A 163 -17.81 9.08 -17.57
C HIS A 163 -17.81 8.97 -16.04
N ILE A 164 -17.48 10.03 -15.33
CA ILE A 164 -17.91 10.14 -13.93
C ILE A 164 -19.38 10.56 -14.02
N GLU A 165 -20.25 9.60 -14.37
CA GLU A 165 -21.65 9.76 -14.03
C GLU A 165 -21.72 10.07 -12.54
N SER A 166 -22.50 11.06 -12.17
CA SER A 166 -22.77 11.46 -10.80
C SER A 166 -23.62 10.39 -10.08
N SER A 167 -23.15 9.16 -10.09
CA SER A 167 -23.77 8.09 -9.34
C SER A 167 -23.33 8.24 -7.89
N ASP A 168 -24.27 8.42 -6.99
CA ASP A 168 -24.00 8.43 -5.55
C ASP A 168 -23.56 7.06 -5.02
N THR A 169 -23.27 6.13 -5.94
CA THR A 169 -22.89 4.75 -5.65
C THR A 169 -21.67 4.35 -6.46
N LEU A 170 -20.64 3.90 -5.76
CA LEU A 170 -19.42 3.34 -6.35
C LEU A 170 -19.38 1.83 -6.09
N GLN A 171 -18.74 1.09 -6.99
CA GLN A 171 -18.60 -0.35 -6.89
C GLN A 171 -17.12 -0.76 -6.88
N GLY A 172 -16.76 -1.65 -5.98
CA GLY A 172 -15.45 -2.26 -5.88
C GLY A 172 -15.55 -3.75 -5.55
N ILE A 173 -14.41 -4.33 -5.17
CA ILE A 173 -14.30 -5.74 -4.75
C ILE A 173 -14.60 -5.84 -3.26
N PRO A 174 -15.58 -6.67 -2.82
CA PRO A 174 -15.82 -6.93 -1.42
C PRO A 174 -14.60 -7.62 -0.79
N ALA A 175 -14.05 -7.04 0.27
CA ALA A 175 -12.79 -7.49 0.84
C ALA A 175 -12.90 -7.95 2.30
N SER A 176 -13.68 -7.25 3.12
CA SER A 176 -13.98 -7.64 4.48
C SER A 176 -15.45 -7.32 4.79
N ALA A 177 -16.16 -8.30 5.32
CA ALA A 177 -17.60 -8.25 5.56
C ALA A 177 -17.99 -7.18 6.59
N GLY A 178 -19.23 -6.69 6.46
CA GLY A 178 -19.82 -5.69 7.36
C GLY A 178 -20.26 -4.44 6.63
N VAL A 179 -20.94 -3.56 7.37
CA VAL A 179 -21.42 -2.27 6.88
C VAL A 179 -21.05 -1.20 7.89
N ALA A 180 -20.50 -0.09 7.41
CA ALA A 180 -20.18 1.05 8.25
C ALA A 180 -20.51 2.37 7.55
N GLU A 181 -20.91 3.36 8.33
CA GLU A 181 -21.11 4.73 7.88
C GLU A 181 -20.16 5.66 8.64
N GLY A 182 -19.60 6.63 7.94
CA GLY A 182 -18.71 7.61 8.55
C GLY A 182 -18.26 8.69 7.58
N GLU A 183 -17.47 9.59 8.12
CA GLU A 183 -16.83 10.64 7.35
C GLU A 183 -15.58 10.11 6.64
N VAL A 184 -15.37 10.58 5.44
CA VAL A 184 -14.21 10.26 4.61
C VAL A 184 -12.97 10.96 5.13
N PHE A 185 -11.89 10.20 5.27
CA PHE A 185 -10.54 10.72 5.42
C PHE A 185 -9.61 10.12 4.38
N ILE A 186 -9.13 10.96 3.47
CA ILE A 186 -8.22 10.56 2.40
C ILE A 186 -6.78 10.63 2.91
N VAL A 187 -6.09 9.50 2.86
CA VAL A 187 -4.67 9.37 3.20
C VAL A 187 -3.90 9.12 1.91
N ARG A 188 -2.97 10.03 1.59
CA ARG A 188 -2.16 9.95 0.37
C ARG A 188 -0.79 9.33 0.62
N GLY A 189 -0.26 9.51 1.83
CA GLY A 189 1.04 9.01 2.24
C GLY A 189 1.22 9.06 3.75
N SER A 190 2.41 8.71 4.21
CA SER A 190 2.74 8.68 5.64
C SER A 190 2.66 10.05 6.33
N GLU A 191 2.74 11.14 5.58
CA GLU A 191 2.59 12.52 6.06
C GLU A 191 1.18 12.85 6.56
N ASP A 192 0.20 12.03 6.21
CA ASP A 192 -1.19 12.20 6.64
C ASP A 192 -1.54 11.33 7.87
N PHE A 193 -0.65 10.42 8.30
CA PHE A 193 -0.94 9.49 9.40
C PHE A 193 -1.27 10.22 10.70
N GLY A 194 -0.50 11.24 11.05
CA GLY A 194 -0.73 12.03 12.27
C GLY A 194 -2.00 12.89 12.25
N LYS A 195 -2.59 13.08 11.06
CA LYS A 195 -3.82 13.86 10.86
C LYS A 195 -5.08 12.99 10.84
N PHE A 196 -4.91 11.65 10.78
CA PHE A 196 -6.04 10.73 10.64
C PHE A 196 -7.01 10.85 11.80
N ILE A 197 -8.27 11.07 11.46
CA ILE A 197 -9.35 11.22 12.47
C ILE A 197 -9.88 9.83 12.84
N PRO A 198 -9.76 9.40 14.11
CA PRO A 198 -10.31 8.13 14.56
C PRO A 198 -11.81 8.01 14.24
N GLN A 199 -12.25 6.78 13.91
CA GLN A 199 -13.63 6.46 13.53
C GLN A 199 -14.11 7.08 12.21
N SER A 200 -13.19 7.63 11.39
CA SER A 200 -13.46 7.98 10.00
C SER A 200 -13.32 6.76 9.07
N ILE A 201 -13.75 6.90 7.83
CA ILE A 201 -13.55 5.91 6.78
C ILE A 201 -12.24 6.23 6.06
N LEU A 202 -11.29 5.31 6.10
CA LEU A 202 -10.00 5.43 5.47
C LEU A 202 -10.13 5.25 3.96
N ILE A 203 -9.80 6.29 3.19
CA ILE A 203 -9.70 6.22 1.73
C ILE A 203 -8.23 6.32 1.34
N ALA A 204 -7.77 5.40 0.51
CA ALA A 204 -6.39 5.37 0.04
C ALA A 204 -6.28 4.86 -1.40
N GLN A 205 -5.18 5.18 -2.07
CA GLN A 205 -4.89 4.58 -3.35
C GLN A 205 -4.58 3.08 -3.20
N SER A 206 -3.68 2.75 -2.28
CA SER A 206 -3.34 1.40 -1.86
C SER A 206 -2.81 1.46 -0.42
N THR A 207 -2.68 0.32 0.23
CA THR A 207 -2.12 0.23 1.57
C THR A 207 -0.96 -0.75 1.62
N ASN A 208 -0.06 -0.56 2.58
CA ASN A 208 1.04 -1.46 2.87
C ASN A 208 1.13 -1.70 4.40
N PRO A 209 2.01 -2.58 4.91
CA PRO A 209 2.10 -2.90 6.32
C PRO A 209 2.28 -1.70 7.26
N ALA A 210 2.92 -0.62 6.81
CA ALA A 210 3.08 0.58 7.63
C ALA A 210 1.76 1.32 7.94
N TRP A 211 0.67 1.01 7.21
CA TRP A 211 -0.66 1.60 7.39
C TRP A 211 -1.50 0.90 8.45
N THR A 212 -1.06 -0.26 8.95
CA THR A 212 -1.77 -1.05 9.97
C THR A 212 -2.29 -0.24 11.16
N PRO A 213 -1.55 0.75 11.70
CA PRO A 213 -2.04 1.60 12.79
C PRO A 213 -3.31 2.40 12.47
N LEU A 214 -3.50 2.80 11.19
CA LEU A 214 -4.69 3.51 10.76
C LEU A 214 -5.92 2.59 10.78
N PHE A 215 -5.75 1.31 10.42
CA PHE A 215 -6.82 0.33 10.44
C PHE A 215 -7.43 0.16 11.83
N TYR A 216 -6.63 0.17 12.90
CA TYR A 216 -7.14 0.09 14.29
C TYR A 216 -8.09 1.22 14.63
N ASN A 217 -7.96 2.36 13.98
CA ASN A 217 -8.74 3.56 14.24
C ASN A 217 -9.80 3.82 13.16
N ALA A 218 -9.76 3.12 12.04
CA ALA A 218 -10.70 3.29 10.94
C ALA A 218 -12.01 2.53 11.20
N LYS A 219 -13.12 3.12 10.78
CA LYS A 219 -14.45 2.52 10.83
C LYS A 219 -14.70 1.57 9.65
N ALA A 220 -14.11 1.89 8.50
CA ALA A 220 -14.05 1.09 7.28
C ALA A 220 -12.87 1.52 6.44
N VAL A 221 -12.51 0.70 5.44
CA VAL A 221 -11.43 0.97 4.50
C VAL A 221 -11.92 0.85 3.07
N VAL A 222 -11.57 1.83 2.25
CA VAL A 222 -11.82 1.80 0.79
C VAL A 222 -10.53 2.14 0.07
N THR A 223 -10.14 1.32 -0.91
CA THR A 223 -8.95 1.59 -1.71
C THR A 223 -9.24 1.66 -3.20
N GLN A 224 -8.48 2.50 -3.90
CA GLN A 224 -8.58 2.62 -5.35
C GLN A 224 -8.01 1.40 -6.07
N SER A 225 -6.96 0.79 -5.50
CA SER A 225 -6.33 -0.42 -6.03
C SER A 225 -6.22 -1.50 -4.97
N GLY A 226 -6.00 -2.73 -5.42
CA GLY A 226 -5.90 -3.90 -4.56
C GLY A 226 -7.00 -4.93 -4.87
N GLY A 227 -6.80 -6.16 -4.44
CA GLY A 227 -7.74 -7.26 -4.62
C GLY A 227 -8.09 -7.92 -3.29
N ALA A 228 -8.81 -9.04 -3.36
CA ALA A 228 -9.23 -9.81 -2.18
C ALA A 228 -8.06 -10.35 -1.33
N LEU A 229 -6.88 -10.47 -1.91
CA LEU A 229 -5.65 -10.94 -1.24
C LEU A 229 -4.63 -9.82 -1.00
N SER A 230 -4.99 -8.55 -1.28
CA SER A 230 -4.11 -7.42 -0.98
C SER A 230 -3.90 -7.28 0.52
N HIS A 231 -2.78 -6.67 0.92
CA HIS A 231 -2.46 -6.41 2.33
C HIS A 231 -3.63 -5.73 3.06
N GLY A 232 -4.23 -4.69 2.47
CA GLY A 232 -5.38 -4.00 3.06
C GLY A 232 -6.61 -4.90 3.26
N ALA A 233 -6.88 -5.80 2.31
CA ALA A 233 -7.99 -6.75 2.42
C ALA A 233 -7.77 -7.78 3.54
N VAL A 234 -6.55 -8.31 3.64
CA VAL A 234 -6.16 -9.25 4.70
C VAL A 234 -6.25 -8.57 6.07
N THR A 235 -5.62 -7.41 6.22
CA THR A 235 -5.61 -6.63 7.47
C THR A 235 -7.04 -6.27 7.92
N ALA A 236 -7.90 -5.81 6.99
CA ALA A 236 -9.28 -5.46 7.31
C ALA A 236 -10.08 -6.68 7.82
N ARG A 237 -9.88 -7.87 7.22
CA ARG A 237 -10.52 -9.11 7.69
C ARG A 237 -10.05 -9.53 9.06
N GLU A 238 -8.76 -9.45 9.34
CA GLU A 238 -8.18 -9.76 10.64
C GLU A 238 -8.74 -8.84 11.74
N MET A 239 -8.88 -7.56 11.41
CA MET A 239 -9.43 -6.56 12.33
C MET A 239 -10.96 -6.49 12.34
N LYS A 240 -11.63 -7.25 11.46
CA LYS A 240 -13.10 -7.31 11.32
C LYS A 240 -13.72 -5.93 11.02
N ILE A 241 -13.05 -5.11 10.25
CA ILE A 241 -13.57 -3.83 9.77
C ILE A 241 -14.05 -3.97 8.33
N PRO A 242 -15.20 -3.38 7.95
CA PRO A 242 -15.71 -3.43 6.59
C PRO A 242 -14.69 -2.87 5.60
N ALA A 243 -14.48 -3.55 4.46
CA ALA A 243 -13.56 -3.06 3.47
C ALA A 243 -14.00 -3.36 2.04
N VAL A 244 -13.77 -2.38 1.16
CA VAL A 244 -14.00 -2.47 -0.28
C VAL A 244 -12.71 -2.05 -1.01
N MET A 245 -12.18 -2.91 -1.87
CA MET A 245 -10.97 -2.68 -2.63
C MET A 245 -11.27 -2.42 -4.10
N ALA A 246 -10.29 -1.88 -4.83
CA ALA A 246 -10.40 -1.62 -6.26
C ALA A 246 -11.64 -0.79 -6.66
N VAL A 247 -11.91 0.29 -5.94
CA VAL A 247 -12.97 1.24 -6.30
C VAL A 247 -12.38 2.28 -7.25
N PRO A 248 -12.73 2.27 -8.55
CA PRO A 248 -12.12 3.16 -9.54
C PRO A 248 -12.32 4.62 -9.19
N ASN A 249 -11.28 5.41 -9.34
CA ASN A 249 -11.28 6.88 -9.16
C ASN A 249 -11.79 7.38 -7.78
N VAL A 250 -11.83 6.52 -6.76
CA VAL A 250 -12.36 6.90 -5.43
C VAL A 250 -11.60 8.08 -4.83
N MET A 251 -10.29 8.17 -5.09
CA MET A 251 -9.44 9.28 -4.62
C MET A 251 -9.75 10.63 -5.27
N GLN A 252 -10.43 10.63 -6.43
CA GLN A 252 -10.84 11.81 -7.17
C GLN A 252 -12.32 12.17 -6.93
N ILE A 253 -13.16 11.16 -6.71
CA ILE A 253 -14.59 11.31 -6.52
C ILE A 253 -14.91 11.81 -5.12
N LEU A 254 -14.27 11.22 -4.09
CA LEU A 254 -14.51 11.57 -2.68
C LEU A 254 -13.61 12.71 -2.21
N LYS A 255 -14.09 13.44 -1.21
CA LYS A 255 -13.36 14.50 -0.52
C LYS A 255 -13.38 14.25 0.99
N ASN A 256 -12.40 14.81 1.70
CA ASN A 256 -12.41 14.81 3.15
C ASN A 256 -13.69 15.48 3.67
N GLY A 257 -14.37 14.82 4.61
CA GLY A 257 -15.63 15.30 5.19
C GLY A 257 -16.89 14.76 4.49
N ASP A 258 -16.81 14.20 3.29
CA ASP A 258 -17.95 13.51 2.69
C ASP A 258 -18.43 12.40 3.63
N ARG A 259 -19.73 12.17 3.69
CA ARG A 259 -20.29 11.07 4.47
C ARG A 259 -20.68 9.92 3.55
N ILE A 260 -20.16 8.73 3.81
CA ILE A 260 -20.40 7.56 2.99
C ILE A 260 -20.82 6.34 3.81
N ARG A 261 -21.47 5.38 3.14
CA ARG A 261 -21.73 4.04 3.65
C ARG A 261 -20.89 3.04 2.86
N VAL A 262 -20.12 2.24 3.55
CA VAL A 262 -19.28 1.16 2.98
C VAL A 262 -19.92 -0.18 3.30
N ASN A 263 -20.23 -0.96 2.27
CA ASN A 263 -20.77 -2.31 2.41
C ASN A 263 -19.75 -3.34 1.90
N GLY A 264 -18.97 -3.87 2.82
CA GLY A 264 -17.94 -4.88 2.54
C GLY A 264 -18.49 -6.26 2.18
N ASN A 265 -19.82 -6.50 2.29
CA ASN A 265 -20.41 -7.78 1.89
C ASN A 265 -20.62 -7.87 0.37
N ASN A 266 -20.88 -6.74 -0.28
CA ASN A 266 -21.19 -6.69 -1.71
C ASN A 266 -20.29 -5.72 -2.51
N GLY A 267 -19.34 -5.06 -1.86
CA GLY A 267 -18.39 -4.14 -2.51
C GLY A 267 -18.97 -2.77 -2.87
N LYS A 268 -20.10 -2.38 -2.29
CA LYS A 268 -20.79 -1.12 -2.60
C LYS A 268 -20.34 0.01 -1.66
N VAL A 269 -20.10 1.19 -2.23
CA VAL A 269 -19.82 2.43 -1.49
C VAL A 269 -20.83 3.48 -1.92
N GLU A 270 -21.67 3.94 -0.99
CA GLU A 270 -22.73 4.91 -1.24
C GLU A 270 -22.37 6.27 -0.63
N ILE A 271 -22.49 7.35 -1.41
CA ILE A 271 -22.28 8.72 -0.95
C ILE A 271 -23.61 9.20 -0.34
N LEU A 272 -23.58 9.50 0.95
CA LEU A 272 -24.76 9.92 1.71
C LEU A 272 -24.87 11.45 1.79
N LEU A 273 -23.71 12.13 1.87
CA LEU A 273 -23.63 13.59 1.96
C LEU A 273 -22.26 14.05 1.43
N ARG A 274 -22.24 15.16 0.71
CA ARG A 274 -21.02 15.83 0.21
C ARG A 274 -20.76 17.13 0.91
#